data_8c96f8315792842b4a98d6432f773830
#
_entry.id   8c96f8315792842b4a98d6432f773830
#
_cell.length_a   1.000
_cell.length_b   1.000
_cell.length_c   1.000
_cell.angle_alpha   90.00
_cell.angle_beta   90.00
_cell.angle_gamma   90.00
#
_symmetry.space_group_name_H-M   'P 1'
#
loop_
_entity.id
_entity.type
_entity.pdbx_description
1 polymer ?
#
loop_
_entity_poly.entity_id
_entity_poly.type
_entity_poly.pdbx_seq_one_letter_code
_entity_poly.pdbx_strand_id
1 'polypeptide(L)'
;MSDDQIDLYIKQGIYGTFETKPEERNVYLGTLRERIYVALTIGQVRQNKIYSEVLASLETRKNQTLFLNGTIDYGALSKYIKAANKEKIPFTIVSDQNDTKIGLIVASDHAIDHKDIYVRDKIFEQTFK
;
A
#
# COMPACT_ATOMS: atom_id res chain seq x y z
N MET A 1 -8.17 -8.48 16.82
CA MET A 1 -7.87 -8.82 15.93
C MET A 1 -7.81 -8.27 14.58
N SER A 2 -7.03 -7.21 14.41
CA SER A 2 -6.86 -6.60 13.11
C SER A 2 -6.33 -7.57 12.07
N ASP A 3 -5.48 -8.52 12.46
CA ASP A 3 -4.97 -9.49 11.50
C ASP A 3 -6.07 -10.34 10.91
N ASP A 4 -7.02 -10.77 11.73
CA ASP A 4 -8.12 -11.57 11.24
C ASP A 4 -8.99 -10.78 10.29
N GLN A 5 -9.20 -9.49 10.57
CA GLN A 5 -10.00 -8.65 9.72
C GLN A 5 -9.33 -8.40 8.38
N ILE A 6 -8.02 -8.21 8.40
CA ILE A 6 -7.27 -8.01 7.17
C ILE A 6 -7.29 -9.27 6.32
N ASP A 7 -7.08 -10.43 6.95
CA ASP A 7 -7.12 -11.69 6.22
C ASP A 7 -8.49 -11.91 5.60
N LEU A 8 -9.56 -11.59 6.34
CA LEU A 8 -10.90 -11.75 5.83
C LEU A 8 -11.15 -10.82 4.65
N TYR A 9 -10.70 -9.58 4.73
CA TYR A 9 -10.84 -8.63 3.64
C TYR A 9 -10.16 -9.15 2.37
N ILE A 10 -8.94 -9.62 2.51
CA ILE A 10 -8.20 -10.14 1.36
C ILE A 10 -8.86 -11.40 0.83
N LYS A 11 -9.28 -12.29 1.71
CA LYS A 11 -9.92 -13.54 1.28
C LYS A 11 -11.21 -13.30 0.51
N GLN A 12 -11.97 -12.30 0.87
CA GLN A 12 -13.17 -11.97 0.14
C GLN A 12 -12.88 -11.52 -1.28
N GLY A 13 -11.72 -10.90 -1.49
CA GLY A 13 -11.36 -10.42 -2.80
C GLY A 13 -10.58 -11.41 -3.63
N ILE A 14 -9.71 -12.20 -3.00
CA ILE A 14 -8.78 -13.02 -3.77
C ILE A 14 -8.77 -14.49 -3.43
N TYR A 15 -9.45 -14.89 -2.34
CA TYR A 15 -9.38 -16.27 -1.90
C TYR A 15 -9.91 -17.20 -2.97
N GLY A 16 -9.12 -18.19 -3.33
CA GLY A 16 -9.53 -19.16 -4.34
C GLY A 16 -9.15 -18.78 -5.76
N THR A 17 -8.54 -17.61 -5.95
CA THR A 17 -8.16 -17.17 -7.28
C THR A 17 -6.69 -16.82 -7.37
N PHE A 18 -5.89 -17.48 -6.58
CA PHE A 18 -4.48 -17.10 -6.46
C PHE A 18 -3.68 -17.28 -7.74
N GLU A 19 -4.03 -18.23 -8.56
CA GLU A 19 -3.26 -18.48 -9.76
C GLU A 19 -3.38 -17.38 -10.79
N THR A 20 -4.48 -16.62 -10.79
CA THR A 20 -4.64 -15.52 -11.76
C THR A 20 -4.28 -14.18 -11.18
N LYS A 21 -4.53 -14.01 -9.88
CA LYS A 21 -4.20 -12.81 -9.10
C LYS A 21 -4.81 -11.49 -9.57
N PRO A 22 -5.91 -11.46 -10.36
CA PRO A 22 -6.49 -10.16 -10.71
C PRO A 22 -7.12 -9.47 -9.51
N GLU A 23 -7.73 -10.22 -8.60
CA GLU A 23 -8.35 -9.63 -7.42
C GLU A 23 -7.30 -9.15 -6.43
N GLU A 24 -6.18 -9.86 -6.33
CA GLU A 24 -5.07 -9.41 -5.52
C GLU A 24 -4.56 -8.07 -6.02
N ARG A 25 -4.39 -7.92 -7.33
CA ARG A 25 -3.93 -6.66 -7.89
C ARG A 25 -4.91 -5.53 -7.65
N ASN A 26 -6.19 -5.82 -7.68
CA ASN A 26 -7.20 -4.80 -7.39
C ASN A 26 -7.10 -4.33 -5.95
N VAL A 27 -6.82 -5.22 -5.01
CA VAL A 27 -6.66 -4.84 -3.62
C VAL A 27 -5.37 -4.05 -3.42
N TYR A 28 -4.29 -4.46 -4.08
CA TYR A 28 -2.96 -3.92 -3.83
C TYR A 28 -2.46 -2.98 -4.93
N LEU A 29 -3.34 -2.15 -5.43
CA LEU A 29 -2.99 -1.05 -6.34
C LEU A 29 -2.15 -1.49 -7.55
N GLY A 30 -2.46 -2.67 -8.08
CA GLY A 30 -1.80 -3.17 -9.27
C GLY A 30 -0.57 -4.02 -9.02
N THR A 31 -0.16 -4.20 -7.77
CA THR A 31 0.98 -5.05 -7.48
C THR A 31 0.56 -6.33 -6.77
N LEU A 32 1.51 -7.18 -6.43
CA LEU A 32 1.26 -8.46 -5.79
C LEU A 32 1.66 -8.40 -4.32
N ARG A 33 0.90 -9.06 -3.48
CA ARG A 33 1.16 -9.09 -2.03
C ARG A 33 2.58 -9.51 -1.70
N GLU A 34 3.11 -10.45 -2.45
CA GLU A 34 4.45 -11.00 -2.18
C GLU A 34 5.56 -9.98 -2.38
N ARG A 35 5.27 -8.89 -3.10
CA ARG A 35 6.28 -7.85 -3.39
C ARG A 35 6.19 -6.66 -2.45
N ILE A 36 5.17 -6.59 -1.62
CA ILE A 36 4.91 -5.40 -0.82
C ILE A 36 5.79 -5.37 0.42
N TYR A 37 6.44 -4.24 0.66
CA TYR A 37 7.17 -4.03 1.89
C TYR A 37 6.33 -3.31 2.93
N VAL A 38 5.63 -2.24 2.53
CA VAL A 38 4.78 -1.49 3.45
C VAL A 38 3.56 -0.97 2.72
N ALA A 39 2.42 -0.96 3.40
CA ALA A 39 1.16 -0.46 2.87
C ALA A 39 0.47 0.43 3.91
N LEU A 40 -0.11 1.52 3.44
CA LEU A 40 -0.92 2.41 4.26
C LEU A 40 -2.36 2.39 3.77
N THR A 41 -3.31 2.60 4.68
CA THR A 41 -4.70 2.76 4.31
C THR A 41 -4.93 4.17 3.74
N ILE A 42 -6.08 4.36 3.10
CA ILE A 42 -6.45 5.68 2.59
C ILE A 42 -6.46 6.70 3.73
N GLY A 43 -7.05 6.33 4.88
CA GLY A 43 -7.09 7.25 6.02
C GLY A 43 -5.72 7.63 6.54
N GLN A 44 -4.78 6.69 6.51
CA GLN A 44 -3.40 6.98 6.93
C GLN A 44 -2.72 7.97 5.99
N VAL A 45 -2.90 7.79 4.68
CA VAL A 45 -2.29 8.70 3.70
C VAL A 45 -2.85 10.11 3.86
N ARG A 46 -4.12 10.24 4.24
CA ARG A 46 -4.76 11.55 4.38
C ARG A 46 -4.32 12.35 5.59
N GLN A 47 -3.57 11.73 6.51
CA GLN A 47 -3.09 12.44 7.68
C GLN A 47 -2.07 13.51 7.28
N ASN A 48 -1.97 14.55 8.10
CA ASN A 48 -1.04 15.63 7.80
C ASN A 48 0.41 15.20 7.94
N LYS A 49 0.67 14.17 8.69
CA LYS A 49 2.04 13.67 8.89
C LYS A 49 2.43 12.69 7.80
N ILE A 50 3.74 12.47 7.66
CA ILE A 50 4.27 11.42 6.82
C ILE A 50 4.62 10.25 7.72
N TYR A 51 4.19 9.04 7.34
CA TYR A 51 4.51 7.85 8.12
C TYR A 51 5.99 7.51 7.95
N SER A 52 6.70 7.44 9.07
CA SER A 52 8.15 7.22 9.05
C SER A 52 8.52 5.85 8.46
N GLU A 53 7.64 4.87 8.59
CA GLU A 53 7.89 3.55 8.02
C GLU A 53 8.02 3.61 6.49
N VAL A 54 7.23 4.47 5.86
CA VAL A 54 7.33 4.66 4.42
C VAL A 54 8.63 5.36 4.07
N LEU A 55 8.97 6.42 4.79
CA LEU A 55 10.22 7.12 4.54
C LEU A 55 11.41 6.20 4.69
N ALA A 56 11.43 5.40 5.74
CA ALA A 56 12.53 4.48 5.99
C ALA A 56 12.68 3.49 4.84
N SER A 57 11.55 2.96 4.33
CA SER A 57 11.63 2.01 3.23
C SER A 57 12.18 2.65 1.97
N LEU A 58 11.77 3.89 1.68
CA LEU A 58 12.26 4.59 0.50
C LEU A 58 13.75 4.90 0.60
N GLU A 59 14.23 5.20 1.80
CA GLU A 59 15.63 5.57 2.00
C GLU A 59 16.58 4.37 2.01
N THR A 60 16.10 3.21 2.44
CA THR A 60 17.00 2.10 2.72
C THR A 60 16.93 0.95 1.72
N ARG A 61 15.90 0.90 0.90
CA ARG A 61 15.71 -0.21 -0.03
C ARG A 61 15.83 0.28 -1.47
N LYS A 62 16.26 -0.62 -2.35
CA LYS A 62 16.42 -0.30 -3.77
C LYS A 62 15.45 -1.13 -4.60
N ASN A 63 15.32 -0.75 -5.86
CA ASN A 63 14.48 -1.49 -6.83
C ASN A 63 13.04 -1.56 -6.37
N GLN A 64 12.50 -0.42 -5.96
CA GLN A 64 11.14 -0.31 -5.47
C GLN A 64 10.33 0.64 -6.31
N THR A 65 9.00 0.52 -6.21
CA THR A 65 8.06 1.45 -6.81
C THR A 65 7.06 1.86 -5.73
N LEU A 66 6.70 3.14 -5.74
CA LEU A 66 5.66 3.67 -4.86
C LEU A 66 4.35 3.68 -5.64
N PHE A 67 3.34 2.98 -5.14
CA PHE A 67 2.01 2.97 -5.75
C PHE A 67 1.07 3.78 -4.90
N LEU A 68 0.29 4.66 -5.53
CA LEU A 68 -0.60 5.57 -4.84
C LEU A 68 -2.02 5.44 -5.36
N ASN A 69 -2.99 5.48 -4.45
CA ASN A 69 -4.38 5.40 -4.83
C ASN A 69 -4.86 6.76 -5.33
N GLY A 70 -5.24 6.83 -6.61
CA GLY A 70 -5.62 8.08 -7.25
C GLY A 70 -6.94 8.66 -6.79
N THR A 71 -7.69 7.96 -5.93
CA THR A 71 -8.90 8.55 -5.34
C THR A 71 -8.57 9.52 -4.21
N ILE A 72 -7.34 9.53 -3.74
CA ILE A 72 -6.89 10.45 -2.70
C ILE A 72 -6.47 11.76 -3.36
N ASP A 73 -6.81 12.89 -2.74
CA ASP A 73 -6.45 14.18 -3.31
C ASP A 73 -4.93 14.35 -3.40
N TYR A 74 -4.50 15.10 -4.40
CA TYR A 74 -3.07 15.25 -4.66
C TYR A 74 -2.32 15.89 -3.49
N GLY A 75 -2.97 16.78 -2.77
CA GLY A 75 -2.33 17.40 -1.61
C GLY A 75 -1.85 16.38 -0.59
N ALA A 76 -2.64 15.32 -0.36
CA ALA A 76 -2.25 14.27 0.56
C ALA A 76 -1.18 13.35 -0.03
N LEU A 77 -1.19 13.17 -1.33
CA LEU A 77 -0.22 12.30 -1.99
C LEU A 77 1.15 12.97 -2.16
N SER A 78 1.16 14.28 -2.33
CA SER A 78 2.37 14.99 -2.76
C SER A 78 3.55 14.83 -1.81
N LYS A 79 3.29 14.72 -0.52
CA LYS A 79 4.38 14.56 0.45
C LYS A 79 5.13 13.25 0.23
N TYR A 80 4.41 12.20 -0.18
CA TYR A 80 5.06 10.92 -0.47
C TYR A 80 5.72 10.92 -1.85
N ILE A 81 5.13 11.61 -2.80
CA ILE A 81 5.73 11.77 -4.12
C ILE A 81 7.06 12.50 -4.01
N LYS A 82 7.11 13.56 -3.20
CA LYS A 82 8.36 14.27 -2.99
C LYS A 82 9.42 13.39 -2.34
N ALA A 83 9.01 12.56 -1.39
CA ALA A 83 9.95 11.65 -0.73
C ALA A 83 10.51 10.63 -1.72
N ALA A 84 9.65 10.08 -2.58
CA ALA A 84 10.09 9.11 -3.59
C ALA A 84 11.05 9.78 -4.59
N ASN A 85 10.72 10.99 -5.03
CA ASN A 85 11.57 11.71 -5.97
C ASN A 85 12.95 12.00 -5.38
N LYS A 86 12.99 12.33 -4.10
CA LYS A 86 14.27 12.59 -3.43
C LYS A 86 15.16 11.35 -3.47
N GLU A 87 14.57 10.17 -3.36
CA GLU A 87 15.33 8.92 -3.38
C GLU A 87 15.40 8.29 -4.78
N LYS A 88 14.90 9.00 -5.78
CA LYS A 88 14.88 8.53 -7.18
C LYS A 88 14.11 7.23 -7.35
N ILE A 89 13.03 7.08 -6.60
CA ILE A 89 12.16 5.93 -6.69
C ILE A 89 10.96 6.29 -7.55
N PRO A 90 10.65 5.50 -8.57
CA PRO A 90 9.49 5.79 -9.41
C PRO A 90 8.20 5.63 -8.65
N PHE A 91 7.19 6.39 -9.04
CA PHE A 91 5.86 6.25 -8.46
C PHE A 91 4.82 6.11 -9.54
N THR A 92 3.71 5.48 -9.20
CA THR A 92 2.57 5.28 -10.09
C THR A 92 1.31 5.65 -9.34
N ILE A 93 0.46 6.48 -9.95
CA ILE A 93 -0.85 6.79 -9.39
C ILE A 93 -1.86 5.91 -10.11
N VAL A 94 -2.57 5.10 -9.32
CA VAL A 94 -3.50 4.11 -9.85
C VAL A 94 -4.91 4.65 -9.72
N SER A 95 -5.55 4.93 -10.86
CA SER A 95 -6.84 5.65 -10.86
C SER A 95 -8.05 4.77 -10.78
N ASP A 96 -7.93 3.50 -11.14
CA ASP A 96 -9.07 2.63 -11.29
C ASP A 96 -9.38 1.71 -10.11
N GLN A 97 -8.74 1.95 -8.97
CA GLN A 97 -8.88 1.06 -7.82
C GLN A 97 -9.87 1.64 -6.83
N ASN A 98 -11.14 1.48 -7.12
CA ASN A 98 -12.18 2.07 -6.29
C ASN A 98 -12.58 1.24 -5.08
N ASP A 99 -12.33 -0.05 -5.13
CA ASP A 99 -12.81 -0.93 -4.09
C ASP A 99 -11.80 -1.28 -3.01
N THR A 100 -10.63 -0.74 -3.07
CA THR A 100 -9.61 -1.04 -2.08
C THR A 100 -9.58 -0.01 -0.98
N LYS A 101 -9.22 -0.43 0.22
CA LYS A 101 -9.01 0.47 1.36
C LYS A 101 -7.57 0.93 1.46
N ILE A 102 -6.71 0.44 0.58
CA ILE A 102 -5.29 0.74 0.62
C ILE A 102 -5.02 2.02 -0.17
N GLY A 103 -4.26 2.92 0.43
CA GLY A 103 -3.95 4.21 -0.18
C GLY A 103 -2.54 4.32 -0.72
N LEU A 104 -1.60 3.52 -0.22
CA LEU A 104 -0.21 3.63 -0.61
C LEU A 104 0.49 2.30 -0.41
N ILE A 105 1.35 1.95 -1.37
CA ILE A 105 2.17 0.73 -1.27
C ILE A 105 3.59 1.05 -1.72
N VAL A 106 4.58 0.55 -0.98
CA VAL A 106 5.95 0.48 -1.46
C VAL A 106 6.24 -0.99 -1.73
N ALA A 107 6.55 -1.31 -2.96
CA ALA A 107 6.75 -2.69 -3.37
C ALA A 107 8.08 -2.87 -4.09
N SER A 108 8.63 -4.07 -3.96
CA SER A 108 9.87 -4.45 -4.62
C SER A 108 9.58 -4.93 -6.04
N ASP A 109 10.61 -5.03 -6.85
CA ASP A 109 10.49 -5.57 -8.20
C ASP A 109 10.48 -7.10 -8.21
N HIS A 110 10.60 -7.73 -7.06
CA HIS A 110 10.57 -9.19 -6.94
C HIS A 110 9.87 -9.56 -5.62
N ALA A 111 9.57 -10.84 -5.46
CA ALA A 111 8.91 -11.34 -4.26
C ALA A 111 9.86 -11.24 -3.07
N ILE A 112 9.40 -10.60 -2.01
CA ILE A 112 10.16 -10.48 -0.76
C ILE A 112 9.43 -11.14 0.41
N ASP A 113 8.15 -11.43 0.22
CA ASP A 113 7.33 -12.13 1.22
C ASP A 113 7.42 -11.55 2.63
N HIS A 114 7.35 -10.21 2.70
CA HIS A 114 7.38 -9.51 3.96
C HIS A 114 6.11 -9.82 4.74
N LYS A 115 6.24 -10.26 5.97
CA LYS A 115 5.10 -10.75 6.72
C LYS A 115 4.10 -9.69 7.09
N ASP A 116 4.55 -8.61 7.68
CA ASP A 116 3.63 -7.59 8.16
C ASP A 116 3.86 -6.31 7.38
N ILE A 117 2.98 -6.05 6.42
CA ILE A 117 3.13 -4.90 5.54
C ILE A 117 2.40 -3.66 6.05
N TYR A 118 1.54 -3.80 7.06
CA TYR A 118 0.72 -2.68 7.51
C TYR A 118 1.31 -1.97 8.70
N VAL A 119 1.12 -0.65 8.74
CA VAL A 119 1.42 0.15 9.92
C VAL A 119 0.15 0.17 10.77
N ARG A 120 0.20 -0.41 11.95
CA ARG A 120 -1.00 -0.64 12.76
C ARG A 120 -1.14 0.42 13.82
N ASP A 121 -1.92 1.46 13.53
CA ASP A 121 -2.23 2.50 14.47
C ASP A 121 -3.76 2.63 14.57
N LYS A 122 -4.25 3.63 15.27
CA LYS A 122 -5.68 3.81 15.45
C LYS A 122 -6.40 4.03 14.12
N ILE A 123 -5.77 4.73 13.21
CA ILE A 123 -6.39 5.03 11.92
C ILE A 123 -6.53 3.75 11.12
N PHE A 124 -5.50 2.91 11.15
CA PHE A 124 -5.55 1.62 10.50
C PHE A 124 -6.68 0.77 11.08
N GLU A 125 -6.78 0.73 12.41
CA GLU A 125 -7.80 -0.08 13.06
C GLU A 125 -9.20 0.38 12.71
N GLN A 126 -9.41 1.67 12.56
CA GLN A 126 -10.71 2.19 12.17
C GLN A 126 -11.10 1.76 10.76
N THR A 127 -10.13 1.59 9.89
CA THR A 127 -10.39 1.17 8.53
C THR A 127 -10.91 -0.26 8.46
N PHE A 128 -10.36 -1.12 9.29
CA PHE A 128 -10.70 -2.54 9.24
C PHE A 128 -11.58 -2.99 10.40
N LYS A 129 -12.30 -2.07 10.97
CA LYS A 129 -13.15 -2.38 12.08
C LYS A 129 -14.37 -3.19 11.71
#